data_56ddac7789b2dccefa882fee5bebf412
#
_entry.id   56ddac7789b2dccefa882fee5bebf412
#
_cell.length_a   1.000
_cell.length_b   1.000
_cell.length_c   1.000
_cell.angle_alpha   90.00
_cell.angle_beta   90.00
_cell.angle_gamma   90.00
#
_symmetry.space_group_name_H-M   'P 1'
#
loop_
_entity.id
_entity.type
_entity.pdbx_description
1 polymer ?
#
loop_
_entity_poly.entity_id
_entity_poly.type
_entity_poly.pdbx_seq_one_letter_code
_entity_poly.pdbx_strand_id
1 'polypeptide(L)'
;MKYSSKKPILIAATLTLFMLNACSSDSSKHYDTYDNREDNHQLTTLFLVDENGYSYAGIPYICDSMGDWSQTKPNGEFSFIPPDNCRFDFYGLDGDYGYTDDEIVRIVDYANIGKGGIPYECSSFGVSSTYTDGSFDYDQNDACEFYL
;
A
#
# COMPACT_ATOMS: atom_id res chain seq x y z
N MET A 1 -35.79 74.97 -28.68
CA MET A 1 -35.58 74.62 -30.08
C MET A 1 -34.19 74.04 -30.26
N LYS A 2 -34.06 72.80 -30.38
CA LYS A 2 -32.98 72.07 -31.12
C LYS A 2 -33.20 70.59 -30.93
N TYR A 3 -33.68 69.98 -31.95
CA TYR A 3 -33.78 68.54 -32.08
C TYR A 3 -32.39 67.93 -32.14
N SER A 4 -32.09 67.05 -31.26
CA SER A 4 -30.91 66.19 -31.38
C SER A 4 -31.37 64.79 -31.67
N SER A 5 -31.22 64.42 -32.92
CA SER A 5 -31.44 63.10 -33.46
C SER A 5 -30.39 62.15 -32.91
N LYS A 6 -30.81 61.24 -32.04
CA LYS A 6 -29.94 60.09 -31.66
C LYS A 6 -30.28 58.93 -32.56
N LYS A 7 -29.34 58.59 -33.43
CA LYS A 7 -29.40 57.42 -34.26
C LYS A 7 -29.29 56.17 -33.41
N PRO A 8 -30.11 55.13 -33.64
CA PRO A 8 -29.91 53.86 -33.01
C PRO A 8 -28.69 53.15 -33.62
N ILE A 9 -27.78 52.80 -32.79
CA ILE A 9 -26.66 51.94 -33.17
C ILE A 9 -27.24 50.54 -33.26
N LEU A 10 -27.38 50.04 -34.45
CA LEU A 10 -27.62 48.61 -34.74
C LEU A 10 -26.33 47.88 -34.38
N ILE A 11 -26.37 47.24 -33.22
CA ILE A 11 -25.37 46.25 -32.87
C ILE A 11 -25.80 44.99 -33.62
N ALA A 12 -25.17 44.80 -34.76
CA ALA A 12 -25.22 43.51 -35.46
C ALA A 12 -24.54 42.48 -34.54
N ALA A 13 -25.33 41.74 -33.83
CA ALA A 13 -24.87 40.53 -33.15
C ALA A 13 -24.47 39.55 -34.25
N THR A 14 -23.21 39.59 -34.64
CA THR A 14 -22.61 38.48 -35.38
C THR A 14 -22.61 37.29 -34.49
N LEU A 15 -23.62 36.50 -34.62
CA LEU A 15 -23.68 35.16 -34.09
C LEU A 15 -22.59 34.38 -34.83
N THR A 16 -21.38 34.44 -34.36
CA THR A 16 -20.34 33.49 -34.73
C THR A 16 -20.81 32.14 -34.23
N LEU A 17 -21.52 31.49 -35.14
CA LEU A 17 -21.76 30.08 -35.06
C LEU A 17 -20.37 29.42 -35.14
N PHE A 18 -19.76 29.25 -33.95
CA PHE A 18 -18.70 28.29 -33.85
C PHE A 18 -19.36 26.95 -34.12
N MET A 19 -19.40 26.61 -35.39
CA MET A 19 -19.48 25.23 -35.75
C MET A 19 -18.33 24.58 -35.03
N LEU A 20 -18.64 23.99 -33.92
CA LEU A 20 -17.92 22.87 -33.44
C LEU A 20 -17.90 21.90 -34.62
N ASN A 21 -16.89 22.06 -35.46
CA ASN A 21 -16.37 20.95 -36.20
C ASN A 21 -15.95 19.97 -35.09
N ALA A 22 -16.93 19.26 -34.59
CA ALA A 22 -16.69 17.94 -34.14
C ALA A 22 -15.96 17.30 -35.31
N CYS A 23 -14.65 17.35 -35.25
CA CYS A 23 -13.83 16.45 -35.97
C CYS A 23 -14.23 15.07 -35.51
N SER A 24 -15.26 14.55 -36.10
CA SER A 24 -15.35 13.13 -36.32
C SER A 24 -14.21 12.78 -37.26
N SER A 25 -13.00 12.90 -36.79
CA SER A 25 -11.95 12.07 -37.27
C SER A 25 -12.34 10.67 -36.81
N ASP A 26 -13.07 9.99 -37.66
CA ASP A 26 -13.04 8.54 -37.76
C ASP A 26 -11.62 8.12 -38.10
N SER A 27 -10.70 8.47 -37.23
CA SER A 27 -9.59 7.61 -36.97
C SER A 27 -10.20 6.45 -36.23
N SER A 28 -10.57 5.43 -36.93
CA SER A 28 -10.59 4.07 -36.43
C SER A 28 -9.16 3.75 -36.00
N LYS A 29 -8.69 4.46 -34.98
CA LYS A 29 -7.64 3.98 -34.16
C LYS A 29 -8.26 2.74 -33.56
N HIS A 30 -7.86 1.64 -34.11
CA HIS A 30 -7.84 0.39 -33.45
C HIS A 30 -7.18 0.70 -32.09
N TYR A 31 -8.00 1.09 -31.13
CA TYR A 31 -7.60 1.00 -29.76
C TYR A 31 -7.44 -0.49 -29.58
N ASP A 32 -6.20 -0.94 -29.73
CA ASP A 32 -5.81 -2.06 -28.95
C ASP A 32 -6.36 -1.72 -27.58
N THR A 33 -7.43 -2.37 -27.23
CA THR A 33 -7.88 -2.49 -25.88
C THR A 33 -6.73 -3.18 -25.20
N TYR A 34 -5.72 -2.38 -24.83
CA TYR A 34 -4.92 -2.76 -23.69
C TYR A 34 -5.99 -2.97 -22.64
N ASP A 35 -6.25 -4.23 -22.43
CA ASP A 35 -6.92 -4.68 -21.22
C ASP A 35 -6.06 -4.12 -20.10
N ASN A 36 -6.30 -2.84 -19.79
CA ASN A 36 -5.91 -2.25 -18.53
C ASN A 36 -6.78 -2.95 -17.50
N ARG A 37 -6.62 -4.24 -17.39
CA ARG A 37 -6.52 -4.84 -16.09
C ARG A 37 -5.34 -4.11 -15.47
N GLU A 38 -5.62 -2.92 -14.96
CA GLU A 38 -4.93 -2.47 -13.80
C GLU A 38 -5.04 -3.67 -12.86
N ASP A 39 -4.01 -4.49 -12.89
CA ASP A 39 -3.72 -5.36 -11.78
C ASP A 39 -3.63 -4.37 -10.63
N ASN A 40 -4.78 -4.15 -10.03
CA ASN A 40 -4.93 -3.26 -8.88
C ASN A 40 -4.30 -4.04 -7.72
N HIS A 41 -2.98 -4.19 -7.83
CA HIS A 41 -2.13 -4.72 -6.77
C HIS A 41 -2.23 -3.72 -5.63
N GLN A 42 -3.33 -3.85 -4.88
CA GLN A 42 -3.61 -2.97 -3.79
C GLN A 42 -2.59 -3.22 -2.69
N LEU A 43 -1.74 -2.22 -2.48
CA LEU A 43 -0.80 -2.23 -1.39
C LEU A 43 -1.55 -2.44 -0.07
N THR A 44 -1.17 -3.47 0.64
CA THR A 44 -1.69 -3.78 1.98
C THR A 44 -0.65 -3.37 3.02
N THR A 45 -1.14 -2.85 4.13
CA THR A 45 -0.29 -2.38 5.22
C THR A 45 -0.69 -3.07 6.51
N LEU A 46 0.30 -3.63 7.20
CA LEU A 46 0.20 -4.22 8.53
C LEU A 46 1.28 -3.64 9.44
N PHE A 47 1.25 -4.02 10.70
CA PHE A 47 2.14 -3.48 11.73
C PHE A 47 2.71 -4.61 12.58
N LEU A 48 3.98 -4.47 12.95
CA LEU A 48 4.61 -5.29 13.98
C LEU A 48 4.57 -4.55 15.30
N VAL A 49 4.00 -5.17 16.31
CA VAL A 49 3.85 -4.60 17.66
C VAL A 49 4.13 -5.65 18.72
N ASP A 50 4.44 -5.21 19.95
CA ASP A 50 4.54 -6.07 21.10
C ASP A 50 3.14 -6.42 21.67
N GLU A 51 3.11 -7.14 22.78
CA GLU A 51 1.88 -7.50 23.50
C GLU A 51 1.07 -6.29 23.99
N ASN A 52 1.75 -5.16 24.25
CA ASN A 52 1.15 -3.92 24.73
C ASN A 52 0.77 -2.97 23.59
N GLY A 53 1.10 -3.32 22.34
CA GLY A 53 0.86 -2.51 21.16
C GLY A 53 1.95 -1.48 20.88
N TYR A 54 3.13 -1.57 21.50
CA TYR A 54 4.28 -0.76 21.12
C TYR A 54 4.89 -1.29 19.83
N SER A 55 5.30 -0.37 18.99
CA SER A 55 5.74 -0.66 17.62
C SER A 55 7.17 -1.16 17.55
N TYR A 56 7.42 -2.19 16.75
CA TYR A 56 8.76 -2.63 16.36
C TYR A 56 9.25 -1.87 15.13
N ALA A 57 10.06 -0.85 15.34
CA ALA A 57 10.67 -0.04 14.30
C ALA A 57 12.01 -0.62 13.84
N GLY A 58 12.32 -0.46 12.54
CA GLY A 58 13.64 -0.80 12.01
C GLY A 58 13.89 -2.28 11.75
N ILE A 59 12.88 -3.13 11.84
CA ILE A 59 13.01 -4.56 11.51
C ILE A 59 13.18 -4.70 10.01
N PRO A 60 14.31 -5.29 9.53
CA PRO A 60 14.49 -5.51 8.11
C PRO A 60 13.48 -6.51 7.57
N TYR A 61 12.94 -6.21 6.40
CA TYR A 61 12.07 -7.15 5.67
C TYR A 61 12.21 -6.99 4.17
N ILE A 62 11.87 -8.04 3.46
CA ILE A 62 11.75 -8.07 2.01
C ILE A 62 10.56 -8.95 1.62
N CYS A 63 9.75 -8.49 0.68
CA CYS A 63 8.67 -9.28 0.10
C CYS A 63 8.99 -9.61 -1.36
N ASP A 64 8.40 -10.68 -1.91
CA ASP A 64 8.64 -11.12 -3.28
C ASP A 64 8.32 -10.03 -4.31
N SER A 65 7.33 -9.17 -4.01
CA SER A 65 6.95 -8.02 -4.85
C SER A 65 7.95 -6.86 -4.78
N MET A 66 8.95 -6.91 -3.88
CA MET A 66 9.91 -5.83 -3.66
C MET A 66 11.24 -6.12 -4.37
N GLY A 67 11.93 -5.06 -4.84
CA GLY A 67 13.26 -5.20 -5.44
C GLY A 67 14.40 -5.23 -4.41
N ASP A 68 14.19 -4.60 -3.26
CA ASP A 68 15.23 -4.38 -2.25
C ASP A 68 14.67 -4.56 -0.82
N TRP A 69 15.58 -4.80 0.12
CA TRP A 69 15.26 -4.81 1.54
C TRP A 69 14.74 -3.44 2.01
N SER A 70 13.75 -3.49 2.87
CA SER A 70 13.18 -2.34 3.56
C SER A 70 13.27 -2.55 5.08
N GLN A 71 12.75 -1.62 5.84
CA GLN A 71 12.64 -1.71 7.29
C GLN A 71 11.25 -1.25 7.73
N THR A 72 10.76 -1.84 8.83
CA THR A 72 9.54 -1.35 9.44
C THR A 72 9.69 0.10 9.85
N LYS A 73 8.63 0.90 9.61
CA LYS A 73 8.63 2.33 9.96
C LYS A 73 8.61 2.53 11.49
N PRO A 74 8.80 3.76 11.99
CA PRO A 74 8.77 4.05 13.43
C PRO A 74 7.50 3.61 14.15
N ASN A 75 6.39 3.47 13.43
CA ASN A 75 5.12 2.95 13.94
C ASN A 75 4.95 1.43 13.74
N GLY A 76 6.02 0.71 13.39
CA GLY A 76 5.98 -0.74 13.12
C GLY A 76 5.40 -1.14 11.77
N GLU A 77 5.04 -0.16 10.93
CA GLU A 77 4.39 -0.39 9.64
C GLU A 77 5.30 -1.09 8.64
N PHE A 78 4.74 -2.07 7.94
CA PHE A 78 5.28 -2.66 6.73
C PHE A 78 4.19 -2.83 5.67
N SER A 79 4.57 -2.86 4.39
CA SER A 79 3.62 -2.90 3.28
C SER A 79 4.04 -3.91 2.25
N PHE A 80 3.06 -4.57 1.62
CA PHE A 80 3.24 -5.62 0.63
C PHE A 80 2.07 -5.64 -0.36
N ILE A 81 2.17 -6.43 -1.44
CA ILE A 81 1.13 -6.58 -2.45
C ILE A 81 0.62 -8.02 -2.42
N PRO A 82 -0.57 -8.30 -1.83
CA PRO A 82 -1.10 -9.66 -1.73
C PRO A 82 -1.43 -10.29 -3.09
N PRO A 83 -1.24 -11.64 -3.24
CA PRO A 83 -0.55 -12.53 -2.32
C PRO A 83 0.96 -12.34 -2.39
N ASP A 84 1.64 -12.31 -1.26
CA ASP A 84 3.08 -12.04 -1.18
C ASP A 84 3.74 -12.90 -0.09
N ASN A 85 5.04 -13.18 -0.24
CA ASN A 85 5.83 -13.81 0.79
C ASN A 85 6.79 -12.75 1.33
N CYS A 86 6.66 -12.44 2.60
CA CYS A 86 7.48 -11.42 3.24
C CYS A 86 8.39 -12.06 4.28
N ARG A 87 9.70 -11.94 4.05
CA ARG A 87 10.73 -12.41 4.98
C ARG A 87 11.18 -11.28 5.87
N PHE A 88 11.11 -11.50 7.17
CA PHE A 88 11.62 -10.62 8.21
C PHE A 88 12.91 -11.17 8.79
N ASP A 89 13.87 -10.29 9.04
CA ASP A 89 15.14 -10.63 9.68
C ASP A 89 15.15 -10.09 11.12
N PHE A 90 14.97 -11.00 12.08
CA PHE A 90 15.00 -10.66 13.49
C PHE A 90 16.43 -10.70 14.07
N TYR A 91 17.43 -11.06 13.27
CA TYR A 91 18.84 -11.15 13.71
C TYR A 91 19.47 -9.81 14.12
N GLY A 92 18.97 -8.72 13.63
CA GLY A 92 19.50 -7.38 13.87
C GLY A 92 18.72 -6.55 14.87
N LEU A 93 17.78 -7.14 15.58
CA LEU A 93 17.09 -6.44 16.66
C LEU A 93 18.09 -6.19 17.80
N ASP A 94 18.34 -4.91 18.05
CA ASP A 94 19.39 -4.41 18.90
C ASP A 94 19.24 -5.00 20.31
N GLY A 95 20.28 -5.57 20.82
CA GLY A 95 20.58 -6.29 22.05
C GLY A 95 19.74 -6.19 23.31
N ASP A 96 18.76 -5.34 23.38
CA ASP A 96 17.83 -5.26 24.51
C ASP A 96 16.80 -6.39 24.53
N TYR A 97 16.67 -7.11 23.42
CA TYR A 97 15.83 -8.32 23.32
C TYR A 97 16.48 -9.58 23.94
N GLY A 98 17.61 -9.43 24.59
CA GLY A 98 18.54 -10.52 24.92
C GLY A 98 18.18 -11.34 26.13
N TYR A 99 17.11 -11.17 26.84
CA TYR A 99 17.01 -11.81 28.17
C TYR A 99 15.64 -12.35 28.62
N THR A 100 14.64 -12.28 27.79
CA THR A 100 13.39 -12.95 28.15
C THR A 100 12.88 -13.70 26.93
N ASP A 101 12.77 -14.99 27.06
CA ASP A 101 12.20 -15.94 26.10
C ASP A 101 10.72 -15.62 25.75
N ASP A 102 10.24 -14.43 26.13
CA ASP A 102 8.82 -14.09 26.16
C ASP A 102 8.50 -12.75 25.45
N GLU A 103 9.37 -12.20 24.60
CA GLU A 103 8.97 -11.05 23.80
C GLU A 103 7.98 -11.48 22.72
N ILE A 104 6.73 -11.16 22.95
CA ILE A 104 5.65 -11.45 22.01
C ILE A 104 5.67 -10.41 20.91
N VAL A 105 5.91 -10.87 19.69
CA VAL A 105 5.70 -10.05 18.46
C VAL A 105 4.37 -10.42 17.84
N ARG A 106 3.60 -9.42 17.43
CA ARG A 106 2.28 -9.58 16.86
C ARG A 106 2.18 -8.86 15.52
N ILE A 107 1.52 -9.48 14.56
CA ILE A 107 1.10 -8.84 13.32
C ILE A 107 -0.33 -8.34 13.51
N VAL A 108 -0.53 -7.04 13.35
CA VAL A 108 -1.83 -6.40 13.55
C VAL A 108 -2.19 -5.45 12.40
N ASP A 109 -3.47 -5.10 12.29
CA ASP A 109 -3.91 -4.03 11.40
C ASP A 109 -3.87 -2.64 12.08
N TYR A 110 -4.31 -1.61 11.35
CA TYR A 110 -4.34 -0.23 11.84
C TYR A 110 -5.22 -0.02 13.08
N ALA A 111 -6.14 -0.94 13.37
CA ALA A 111 -6.99 -0.91 14.57
C ALA A 111 -6.38 -1.73 15.73
N ASN A 112 -5.13 -2.18 15.61
CA ASN A 112 -4.43 -3.08 16.54
C ASN A 112 -5.14 -4.44 16.72
N ILE A 113 -5.85 -4.88 15.68
CA ILE A 113 -6.50 -6.20 15.67
C ILE A 113 -5.51 -7.21 15.09
N GLY A 114 -5.25 -8.26 15.83
CA GLY A 114 -4.33 -9.33 15.46
C GLY A 114 -4.73 -10.06 14.17
N LYS A 115 -3.73 -10.40 13.36
CA LYS A 115 -3.90 -11.18 12.13
C LYS A 115 -3.56 -12.64 12.40
N GLY A 116 -4.56 -13.39 12.86
CA GLY A 116 -4.42 -14.82 13.10
C GLY A 116 -4.54 -15.67 11.85
N GLY A 117 -3.85 -16.82 11.88
CA GLY A 117 -3.93 -17.80 10.80
C GLY A 117 -3.04 -17.50 9.59
N ILE A 118 -2.12 -16.53 9.67
CA ILE A 118 -1.11 -16.30 8.65
C ILE A 118 -0.08 -17.43 8.73
N PRO A 119 0.09 -18.24 7.68
CA PRO A 119 1.15 -19.24 7.64
C PRO A 119 2.51 -18.55 7.64
N TYR A 120 3.47 -19.15 8.35
CA TYR A 120 4.85 -18.69 8.34
C TYR A 120 5.83 -19.82 8.59
N GLU A 121 7.08 -19.59 8.26
CA GLU A 121 8.21 -20.49 8.49
C GLU A 121 9.40 -19.69 9.00
N CYS A 122 9.99 -20.13 10.12
CA CYS A 122 11.22 -19.54 10.64
C CYS A 122 12.40 -20.47 10.44
N SER A 123 13.61 -19.92 10.41
CA SER A 123 14.83 -20.68 10.18
C SER A 123 15.16 -21.70 11.28
N SER A 124 14.70 -21.48 12.50
CA SER A 124 14.94 -22.36 13.66
C SER A 124 13.94 -23.50 13.77
N PHE A 125 12.73 -23.34 13.25
CA PHE A 125 11.69 -24.38 13.24
C PHE A 125 10.82 -24.26 11.99
N GLY A 126 10.13 -25.28 11.63
CA GLY A 126 9.39 -25.37 10.36
C GLY A 126 8.12 -24.50 10.32
N VAL A 127 7.18 -24.92 9.48
CA VAL A 127 5.94 -24.18 9.20
C VAL A 127 5.02 -24.13 10.42
N SER A 128 4.48 -22.96 10.71
CA SER A 128 3.48 -22.67 11.73
C SER A 128 2.45 -21.67 11.21
N SER A 129 1.58 -21.18 12.07
CA SER A 129 0.63 -20.10 11.75
C SER A 129 0.48 -19.16 12.93
N THR A 130 0.28 -17.87 12.64
CA THR A 130 0.04 -16.87 13.69
C THR A 130 -1.17 -17.23 14.52
N TYR A 131 -1.11 -16.95 15.82
CA TYR A 131 -2.22 -17.10 16.75
C TYR A 131 -3.33 -16.09 16.46
N THR A 132 -4.48 -16.28 17.08
CA THR A 132 -5.67 -15.43 16.84
C THR A 132 -5.46 -13.95 17.15
N ASP A 133 -4.55 -13.63 18.04
CA ASP A 133 -4.15 -12.28 18.41
C ASP A 133 -3.03 -11.71 17.53
N GLY A 134 -2.60 -12.46 16.52
CA GLY A 134 -1.54 -12.10 15.58
C GLY A 134 -0.14 -12.41 16.09
N SER A 135 0.03 -12.98 17.27
CA SER A 135 1.34 -13.38 17.79
C SER A 135 1.87 -14.60 17.04
N PHE A 136 3.18 -14.77 17.09
CA PHE A 136 3.88 -15.91 16.49
C PHE A 136 5.14 -16.25 17.26
N ASP A 137 5.57 -17.51 17.13
CA ASP A 137 6.79 -17.99 17.76
C ASP A 137 7.98 -17.74 16.85
N TYR A 138 9.10 -17.34 17.43
CA TYR A 138 10.39 -17.17 16.74
C TYR A 138 11.53 -17.27 17.76
N ASP A 139 12.72 -17.67 17.28
CA ASP A 139 13.94 -17.57 18.06
C ASP A 139 14.63 -16.23 17.82
N GLN A 140 15.39 -15.74 18.76
CA GLN A 140 16.01 -14.41 18.80
C GLN A 140 16.78 -14.03 17.51
N ASN A 141 17.33 -14.98 16.80
CA ASN A 141 18.14 -14.74 15.61
C ASN A 141 17.50 -15.34 14.36
N ASP A 142 16.18 -15.48 14.37
CA ASP A 142 15.48 -16.06 13.24
C ASP A 142 15.27 -15.10 12.07
N ALA A 143 15.24 -15.70 10.91
CA ALA A 143 14.56 -15.13 9.77
C ALA A 143 13.25 -15.89 9.57
N CYS A 144 12.13 -15.18 9.55
CA CYS A 144 10.81 -15.76 9.39
C CYS A 144 10.16 -15.25 8.11
N GLU A 145 9.61 -16.15 7.30
CA GLU A 145 8.89 -15.84 6.08
C GLU A 145 7.40 -16.04 6.31
N PHE A 146 6.63 -14.99 6.06
CA PHE A 146 5.17 -14.97 6.20
C PHE A 146 4.50 -15.00 4.82
N TYR A 147 3.50 -15.83 4.67
CA TYR A 147 2.71 -16.00 3.44
C TYR A 147 1.43 -15.13 3.55
N LEU A 148 1.49 -13.92 3.00
CA LEU A 148 0.53 -12.82 3.20
C LEU A 148 -0.46 -12.65 2.03
#